data_09949d021130c173abe678d126bc74fd
#
_entry.id   09949d021130c173abe678d126bc74fd
#
_cell.length_a   1.000
_cell.length_b   1.000
_cell.length_c   1.000
_cell.angle_alpha   90.00
_cell.angle_beta   90.00
_cell.angle_gamma   90.00
#
_symmetry.space_group_name_H-M   'P 1'
#
loop_
_entity.id
_entity.type
_entity.pdbx_description
1 polymer ?
#
loop_
_entity_poly.entity_id
_entity_poly.type
_entity_poly.pdbx_seq_one_letter_code
_entity_poly.pdbx_strand_id
1 'polypeptide(L)'
;MNLAAHLRQRDDLNRSLEELAQVEKKAPDLNDLSQLANASSIAFILECDGTNVLMLGDSYPQTIVDYLTKEDTNKALPLKIDYLKVSHHGSRDNTNNDLLGIIDCQNFIFSTNGGKGNTSHPDRETIANIVCHPMRDNDKKINLFFNYDNTIIETNGYKFINEKEPQKYNFEIYDNITLL
;
A
#
# COMPACT_ATOMS: atom_id res chain seq x y z
N MET A 1 -22.67 -11.12 7.97
CA MET A 1 -22.14 -10.04 7.11
C MET A 1 -22.12 -8.77 7.94
N ASN A 2 -20.97 -8.15 8.18
CA ASN A 2 -20.90 -6.96 9.05
C ASN A 2 -21.31 -5.72 8.23
N LEU A 3 -22.53 -5.24 8.41
CA LEU A 3 -23.09 -4.09 7.70
C LEU A 3 -22.20 -2.84 7.81
N ALA A 4 -21.48 -2.69 8.93
CA ALA A 4 -20.58 -1.56 9.18
C ALA A 4 -19.35 -1.54 8.26
N ALA A 5 -18.80 -2.72 7.90
CA ALA A 5 -17.67 -2.79 6.95
C ALA A 5 -18.13 -2.46 5.52
N HIS A 6 -19.35 -2.89 5.17
CA HIS A 6 -19.94 -2.60 3.86
C HIS A 6 -20.27 -1.11 3.68
N LEU A 7 -20.69 -0.46 4.79
CA LEU A 7 -20.97 0.99 4.79
C LEU A 7 -19.68 1.82 4.72
N ARG A 8 -18.59 1.39 5.41
CA ARG A 8 -17.27 2.09 5.37
C ARG A 8 -16.73 2.26 3.96
N GLN A 9 -16.77 1.23 3.15
CA GLN A 9 -16.21 1.30 1.78
C GLN A 9 -17.09 2.09 0.81
N ARG A 10 -18.40 2.14 1.02
CA ARG A 10 -19.29 3.04 0.26
C ARG A 10 -19.02 4.51 0.57
N ASP A 11 -18.72 4.83 1.83
CA ASP A 11 -18.38 6.19 2.24
C ASP A 11 -17.01 6.63 1.68
N ASP A 12 -16.03 5.71 1.61
CA ASP A 12 -14.70 5.99 1.08
C ASP A 12 -14.70 6.37 -0.41
N LEU A 13 -15.62 5.86 -1.21
CA LEU A 13 -15.78 6.27 -2.62
C LEU A 13 -16.26 7.72 -2.78
N ASN A 14 -16.93 8.27 -1.78
CA ASN A 14 -17.41 9.65 -1.77
C ASN A 14 -16.38 10.64 -1.21
N ARG A 15 -15.28 10.13 -0.64
CA ARG A 15 -14.18 10.94 -0.10
C ARG A 15 -13.08 11.09 -1.13
N SER A 16 -12.44 12.25 -1.14
CA SER A 16 -11.24 12.47 -1.97
C SER A 16 -10.05 11.66 -1.45
N LEU A 17 -9.05 11.40 -2.30
CA LEU A 17 -7.83 10.74 -1.85
C LEU A 17 -7.05 11.60 -0.86
N GLU A 18 -7.12 12.93 -0.97
CA GLU A 18 -6.51 13.83 0.02
C GLU A 18 -7.13 13.68 1.41
N GLU A 19 -8.47 13.55 1.50
CA GLU A 19 -9.17 13.33 2.77
C GLU A 19 -8.85 11.94 3.35
N LEU A 20 -8.73 10.92 2.51
CA LEU A 20 -8.38 9.57 2.93
C LEU A 20 -6.93 9.47 3.41
N ALA A 21 -6.00 10.21 2.79
CA ALA A 21 -4.60 10.25 3.20
C ALA A 21 -4.38 10.89 4.58
N GLN A 22 -5.37 11.65 5.10
CA GLN A 22 -5.32 12.25 6.44
C GLN A 22 -5.91 11.34 7.53
N VAL A 23 -6.44 10.15 7.17
CA VAL A 23 -7.00 9.22 8.15
C VAL A 23 -5.90 8.68 9.06
N GLU A 24 -6.06 8.91 10.36
CA GLU A 24 -5.12 8.42 11.36
C GLU A 24 -5.10 6.88 11.40
N LYS A 25 -3.91 6.31 11.44
CA LYS A 25 -3.71 4.85 11.50
C LYS A 25 -3.64 4.39 12.94
N LYS A 26 -4.26 3.24 13.22
CA LYS A 26 -4.16 2.61 14.53
C LYS A 26 -2.90 1.74 14.58
N ALA A 27 -2.20 1.80 15.71
CA ALA A 27 -1.16 0.83 16.01
C ALA A 27 -1.75 -0.59 16.12
N PRO A 28 -1.02 -1.63 15.72
CA PRO A 28 -1.48 -3.01 15.86
C PRO A 28 -1.64 -3.39 17.35
N ASP A 29 -2.67 -4.17 17.65
CA ASP A 29 -2.80 -4.84 18.96
C ASP A 29 -2.08 -6.19 18.91
N LEU A 30 -0.88 -6.24 19.46
CA LEU A 30 -0.06 -7.46 19.47
C LEU A 30 -0.58 -8.55 20.42
N ASN A 31 -1.66 -8.32 21.17
CA ASN A 31 -2.38 -9.37 21.89
C ASN A 31 -3.38 -10.10 21.01
N ASP A 32 -3.74 -9.54 19.83
CA ASP A 32 -4.51 -10.23 18.81
C ASP A 32 -3.58 -11.13 17.99
N LEU A 33 -3.82 -12.45 18.01
CA LEU A 33 -2.99 -13.44 17.31
C LEU A 33 -2.92 -13.20 15.80
N SER A 34 -3.97 -12.67 15.19
CA SER A 34 -3.96 -12.37 13.75
C SER A 34 -3.02 -11.20 13.45
N GLN A 35 -3.01 -10.17 14.30
CA GLN A 35 -2.13 -9.02 14.17
C GLN A 35 -0.69 -9.37 14.52
N LEU A 36 -0.48 -10.24 15.52
CA LEU A 36 0.85 -10.75 15.85
C LEU A 36 1.44 -11.58 14.69
N ALA A 37 0.64 -12.38 14.00
CA ALA A 37 1.09 -13.13 12.81
C ALA A 37 1.59 -12.17 11.71
N ASN A 38 0.86 -11.11 11.42
CA ASN A 38 1.28 -10.08 10.46
C ASN A 38 2.56 -9.34 10.92
N ALA A 39 2.66 -9.03 12.20
CA ALA A 39 3.85 -8.39 12.78
C ALA A 39 5.11 -9.27 12.68
N SER A 40 4.96 -10.59 12.55
CA SER A 40 6.06 -11.55 12.36
C SER A 40 6.44 -11.79 10.90
N SER A 41 5.87 -11.04 9.96
CA SER A 41 6.18 -11.13 8.53
C SER A 41 7.64 -10.79 8.24
N ILE A 42 8.22 -11.53 7.29
CA ILE A 42 9.58 -11.27 6.80
C ILE A 42 9.51 -10.18 5.72
N ALA A 43 10.22 -9.08 5.94
CA ALA A 43 10.46 -8.07 4.92
C ALA A 43 11.92 -8.15 4.45
N PHE A 44 12.16 -7.97 3.14
CA PHE A 44 13.49 -8.05 2.56
C PHE A 44 13.59 -7.25 1.27
N ILE A 45 14.81 -6.92 0.87
CA ILE A 45 15.10 -6.35 -0.45
C ILE A 45 15.63 -7.48 -1.33
N LEU A 46 14.99 -7.67 -2.48
CA LEU A 46 15.49 -8.52 -3.54
C LEU A 46 16.28 -7.65 -4.53
N GLU A 47 17.56 -7.96 -4.70
CA GLU A 47 18.43 -7.31 -5.69
C GLU A 47 18.66 -8.28 -6.85
N CYS A 48 18.27 -7.86 -8.05
CA CYS A 48 18.45 -8.65 -9.26
C CYS A 48 18.75 -7.73 -10.44
N ASP A 49 19.87 -7.97 -11.11
CA ASP A 49 20.30 -7.24 -12.31
C ASP A 49 20.25 -5.70 -12.18
N GLY A 50 20.62 -5.21 -11.00
CA GLY A 50 20.60 -3.77 -10.68
C GLY A 50 19.23 -3.21 -10.32
N THR A 51 18.20 -4.05 -10.21
CA THR A 51 16.86 -3.69 -9.77
C THR A 51 16.66 -4.08 -8.32
N ASN A 52 16.15 -3.15 -7.50
CA ASN A 52 15.86 -3.34 -6.09
C ASN A 52 14.35 -3.41 -5.87
N VAL A 53 13.87 -4.54 -5.35
CA VAL A 53 12.46 -4.76 -5.03
C VAL A 53 12.32 -4.91 -3.52
N LEU A 54 11.60 -3.99 -2.87
CA LEU A 54 11.28 -4.11 -1.45
C LEU A 54 10.01 -4.95 -1.27
N MET A 55 10.17 -6.09 -0.62
CA MET A 55 9.09 -7.04 -0.30
C MET A 55 8.71 -6.89 1.17
N LEU A 56 7.48 -6.42 1.45
CA LEU A 56 7.06 -6.12 2.82
C LEU A 56 6.28 -7.26 3.51
N GLY A 57 5.88 -8.30 2.77
CA GLY A 57 4.97 -9.32 3.33
C GLY A 57 3.68 -8.68 3.82
N ASP A 58 3.32 -8.96 5.06
CA ASP A 58 2.19 -8.35 5.78
C ASP A 58 2.65 -7.48 6.97
N SER A 59 3.93 -7.05 6.93
CA SER A 59 4.57 -6.25 7.98
C SER A 59 3.84 -4.95 8.24
N TYR A 60 3.87 -4.51 9.51
CA TYR A 60 3.40 -3.18 9.88
C TYR A 60 4.46 -2.12 9.57
N PRO A 61 4.05 -0.90 9.19
CA PRO A 61 4.98 0.15 8.77
C PRO A 61 5.98 0.51 9.86
N GLN A 62 5.58 0.55 11.13
CA GLN A 62 6.46 0.92 12.22
C GLN A 62 7.64 -0.03 12.40
N THR A 63 7.43 -1.33 12.16
CA THR A 63 8.51 -2.34 12.22
C THR A 63 9.60 -2.04 11.20
N ILE A 64 9.21 -1.66 9.98
CA ILE A 64 10.14 -1.33 8.90
C ILE A 64 10.85 0.01 9.18
N VAL A 65 10.09 1.01 9.62
CA VAL A 65 10.63 2.33 9.99
C VAL A 65 11.66 2.19 11.11
N ASP A 66 11.34 1.48 12.17
CA ASP A 66 12.24 1.28 13.32
C ASP A 66 13.52 0.55 12.89
N TYR A 67 13.41 -0.50 12.08
CA TYR A 67 14.59 -1.20 11.57
C TYR A 67 15.49 -0.28 10.74
N LEU A 68 14.93 0.41 9.73
CA LEU A 68 15.73 1.23 8.82
C LEU A 68 16.29 2.50 9.47
N THR A 69 15.66 3.01 10.53
CA THR A 69 16.11 4.25 11.20
C THR A 69 16.97 4.01 12.44
N LYS A 70 16.80 2.89 13.13
CA LYS A 70 17.45 2.62 14.44
C LYS A 70 18.48 1.50 14.35
N GLU A 71 18.19 0.44 13.58
CA GLU A 71 19.04 -0.76 13.54
C GLU A 71 20.02 -0.73 12.36
N ASP A 72 19.57 -0.30 11.18
CA ASP A 72 20.40 -0.22 9.96
C ASP A 72 20.79 1.23 9.63
N THR A 73 21.55 1.84 10.54
CA THR A 73 22.02 3.24 10.41
C THR A 73 23.02 3.46 9.26
N ASN A 74 23.47 2.40 8.59
CA ASN A 74 24.39 2.50 7.45
C ASN A 74 23.67 2.83 6.13
N LYS A 75 22.35 2.71 6.08
CA LYS A 75 21.59 3.03 4.87
C LYS A 75 21.25 4.52 4.82
N ALA A 76 21.52 5.11 3.65
CA ALA A 76 21.07 6.47 3.39
C ALA A 76 19.54 6.49 3.19
N LEU A 77 18.87 7.40 3.86
CA LEU A 77 17.42 7.62 3.70
C LEU A 77 17.18 8.93 2.91
N PRO A 78 16.14 8.98 2.07
CA PRO A 78 15.20 7.89 1.77
C PRO A 78 15.87 6.75 1.00
N LEU A 79 15.46 5.53 1.30
CA LEU A 79 15.97 4.33 0.64
C LEU A 79 15.46 4.28 -0.81
N LYS A 80 16.37 4.23 -1.78
CA LYS A 80 16.02 4.13 -3.21
C LYS A 80 15.60 2.71 -3.56
N ILE A 81 14.37 2.55 -4.02
CA ILE A 81 13.74 1.29 -4.37
C ILE A 81 13.07 1.43 -5.73
N ASP A 82 13.36 0.49 -6.64
CA ASP A 82 12.75 0.49 -7.97
C ASP A 82 11.29 0.04 -7.92
N TYR A 83 10.99 -0.99 -7.12
CA TYR A 83 9.63 -1.49 -6.91
C TYR A 83 9.38 -1.79 -5.44
N LEU A 84 8.23 -1.40 -4.94
CA LEU A 84 7.75 -1.75 -3.60
C LEU A 84 6.53 -2.65 -3.70
N LYS A 85 6.64 -3.92 -3.27
CA LYS A 85 5.46 -4.77 -3.05
C LYS A 85 4.76 -4.31 -1.77
N VAL A 86 3.59 -3.71 -1.94
CA VAL A 86 2.78 -3.13 -0.87
C VAL A 86 2.42 -4.20 0.16
N SER A 87 2.51 -3.84 1.43
CA SER A 87 2.23 -4.77 2.53
C SER A 87 0.75 -5.18 2.54
N HIS A 88 0.50 -6.41 2.97
CA HIS A 88 -0.81 -6.98 3.30
C HIS A 88 -1.88 -6.68 2.23
N HIS A 89 -1.55 -6.96 0.95
CA HIS A 89 -2.42 -6.77 -0.21
C HIS A 89 -2.95 -5.33 -0.41
N GLY A 90 -2.36 -4.35 0.24
CA GLY A 90 -2.82 -2.97 0.26
C GLY A 90 -3.81 -2.66 1.38
N SER A 91 -3.74 -3.37 2.50
CA SER A 91 -4.49 -3.04 3.71
C SER A 91 -4.11 -1.64 4.24
N ARG A 92 -5.11 -0.87 4.67
CA ARG A 92 -4.96 0.49 5.19
C ARG A 92 -4.00 0.60 6.37
N ASP A 93 -3.94 -0.44 7.20
CA ASP A 93 -3.17 -0.41 8.44
C ASP A 93 -1.68 -0.74 8.22
N ASN A 94 -1.31 -1.14 6.99
CA ASN A 94 0.03 -1.61 6.65
C ASN A 94 0.84 -0.62 5.77
N THR A 95 0.31 0.58 5.53
CA THR A 95 1.02 1.65 4.80
C THR A 95 0.68 3.01 5.43
N ASN A 96 1.70 3.79 5.79
CA ASN A 96 1.54 5.13 6.38
C ASN A 96 2.60 6.10 5.85
N ASN A 97 2.46 7.38 6.22
CA ASN A 97 3.36 8.44 5.78
C ASN A 97 4.79 8.26 6.30
N ASP A 98 5.00 7.71 7.49
CA ASP A 98 6.34 7.50 8.05
C ASP A 98 7.13 6.50 7.21
N LEU A 99 6.50 5.38 6.81
CA LEU A 99 7.10 4.40 5.93
C LEU A 99 7.40 5.00 4.54
N LEU A 100 6.44 5.70 3.95
CA LEU A 100 6.60 6.31 2.63
C LEU A 100 7.63 7.44 2.62
N GLY A 101 7.80 8.14 3.73
CA GLY A 101 8.77 9.24 3.88
C GLY A 101 10.23 8.77 3.89
N ILE A 102 10.48 7.50 4.21
CA ILE A 102 11.83 6.93 4.22
C ILE A 102 12.15 6.06 3.00
N ILE A 103 11.24 6.02 2.01
CA ILE A 103 11.38 5.22 0.77
C ILE A 103 11.17 6.13 -0.44
N ASP A 104 12.16 6.18 -1.35
CA ASP A 104 12.05 6.81 -2.66
C ASP A 104 11.70 5.75 -3.70
N CYS A 105 10.41 5.65 -4.03
CA CYS A 105 9.85 4.68 -4.98
C CYS A 105 8.69 5.30 -5.75
N GLN A 106 8.59 4.97 -7.05
CA GLN A 106 7.48 5.36 -7.91
C GLN A 106 6.63 4.17 -8.36
N ASN A 107 7.10 2.93 -8.15
CA ASN A 107 6.44 1.72 -8.67
C ASN A 107 5.95 0.85 -7.52
N PHE A 108 4.63 0.76 -7.34
CA PHE A 108 4.00 0.03 -6.24
C PHE A 108 3.25 -1.18 -6.77
N ILE A 109 3.55 -2.36 -6.22
CA ILE A 109 2.98 -3.64 -6.64
C ILE A 109 1.93 -4.09 -5.62
N PHE A 110 0.72 -4.31 -6.09
CA PHE A 110 -0.39 -4.88 -5.32
C PHE A 110 -0.64 -6.32 -5.75
N SER A 111 -0.43 -7.25 -4.85
CA SER A 111 -0.75 -8.67 -5.06
C SER A 111 -2.08 -8.96 -4.38
N THR A 112 -3.18 -8.85 -5.13
CA THR A 112 -4.52 -9.02 -4.60
C THR A 112 -5.49 -9.45 -5.69
N ASN A 113 -6.47 -10.28 -5.33
CA ASN A 113 -7.62 -10.64 -6.17
C ASN A 113 -8.93 -9.94 -5.71
N GLY A 114 -8.81 -8.89 -4.89
CA GLY A 114 -9.94 -8.16 -4.29
C GLY A 114 -10.43 -8.73 -2.96
N GLY A 115 -10.09 -9.98 -2.62
CA GLY A 115 -10.53 -10.61 -1.38
C GLY A 115 -12.04 -10.79 -1.28
N LYS A 116 -12.57 -10.93 -0.06
CA LYS A 116 -14.02 -11.04 0.21
C LYS A 116 -14.40 -10.41 1.54
N GLY A 117 -15.48 -9.63 1.54
CA GLY A 117 -16.05 -9.07 2.77
C GLY A 117 -15.06 -8.17 3.52
N ASN A 118 -14.81 -8.47 4.79
CA ASN A 118 -13.94 -7.65 5.65
C ASN A 118 -12.43 -7.76 5.32
N THR A 119 -12.04 -8.70 4.45
CA THR A 119 -10.66 -8.89 3.99
C THR A 119 -10.46 -8.45 2.54
N SER A 120 -11.33 -7.54 2.07
CA SER A 120 -11.22 -6.99 0.72
C SER A 120 -10.15 -5.92 0.66
N HIS A 121 -9.19 -6.10 -0.25
CA HIS A 121 -8.07 -5.18 -0.50
C HIS A 121 -7.86 -4.99 -2.01
N PRO A 122 -7.29 -3.85 -2.45
CA PRO A 122 -6.69 -2.81 -1.63
C PRO A 122 -7.72 -1.89 -0.97
N ASP A 123 -7.35 -1.30 0.17
CA ASP A 123 -8.09 -0.18 0.74
C ASP A 123 -7.73 1.13 0.02
N ARG A 124 -8.72 2.00 -0.20
CA ARG A 124 -8.51 3.31 -0.83
C ARG A 124 -7.55 4.20 -0.04
N GLU A 125 -7.53 4.08 1.28
CA GLU A 125 -6.60 4.81 2.14
C GLU A 125 -5.13 4.44 1.86
N THR A 126 -4.84 3.20 1.47
CA THR A 126 -3.48 2.81 1.06
C THR A 126 -3.05 3.51 -0.22
N ILE A 127 -3.93 3.53 -1.22
CA ILE A 127 -3.68 4.25 -2.47
C ILE A 127 -3.54 5.74 -2.21
N ALA A 128 -4.43 6.31 -1.37
CA ALA A 128 -4.40 7.70 -0.98
C ALA A 128 -3.06 8.09 -0.32
N ASN A 129 -2.58 7.30 0.63
CA ASN A 129 -1.28 7.53 1.27
C ASN A 129 -0.14 7.54 0.25
N ILE A 130 -0.15 6.64 -0.74
CA ILE A 130 0.89 6.56 -1.76
C ILE A 130 0.83 7.78 -2.70
N VAL A 131 -0.34 8.08 -3.25
CA VAL A 131 -0.45 9.10 -4.31
C VAL A 131 -0.57 10.54 -3.79
N CYS A 132 -0.95 10.73 -2.52
CA CYS A 132 -1.04 12.04 -1.87
C CYS A 132 0.04 12.25 -0.80
N HIS A 133 1.10 11.43 -0.77
CA HIS A 133 2.17 11.58 0.22
C HIS A 133 2.80 12.97 0.16
N PRO A 134 2.93 13.69 1.29
CA PRO A 134 3.36 15.10 1.29
C PRO A 134 4.81 15.32 0.80
N MET A 135 5.68 14.32 0.90
CA MET A 135 7.06 14.39 0.41
C MET A 135 7.22 13.85 -1.02
N ARG A 136 6.13 13.49 -1.67
CA ARG A 136 6.15 13.00 -3.04
C ARG A 136 6.58 14.10 -4.01
N ASP A 137 7.41 13.76 -4.98
CA ASP A 137 7.68 14.56 -6.17
C ASP A 137 6.47 14.46 -7.12
N ASN A 138 5.63 15.50 -7.15
CA ASN A 138 4.41 15.51 -7.96
C ASN A 138 4.67 15.56 -9.48
N ASP A 139 5.88 15.89 -9.90
CA ASP A 139 6.27 15.87 -11.32
C ASP A 139 6.56 14.43 -11.78
N LYS A 140 6.82 13.51 -10.86
CA LYS A 140 7.00 12.10 -11.15
C LYS A 140 5.67 11.35 -11.07
N LYS A 141 5.41 10.54 -12.09
CA LYS A 141 4.23 9.67 -12.11
C LYS A 141 4.41 8.51 -11.13
N ILE A 142 3.37 8.17 -10.38
CA ILE A 142 3.27 6.93 -9.61
C ILE A 142 2.67 5.85 -10.49
N ASN A 143 3.25 4.66 -10.46
CA ASN A 143 2.75 3.49 -11.17
C ASN A 143 2.24 2.46 -10.16
N LEU A 144 0.98 2.06 -10.29
CA LEU A 144 0.33 1.05 -9.46
C LEU A 144 0.14 -0.22 -10.29
N PHE A 145 0.85 -1.28 -9.93
CA PHE A 145 0.85 -2.55 -10.64
C PHE A 145 0.00 -3.58 -9.90
N PHE A 146 -0.96 -4.19 -10.58
CA PHE A 146 -1.84 -5.22 -10.03
C PHE A 146 -1.63 -6.55 -10.75
N ASN A 147 -1.55 -7.64 -10.01
CA ASN A 147 -1.39 -8.99 -10.55
C ASN A 147 -2.69 -9.61 -11.08
N TYR A 148 -3.84 -8.99 -10.81
CA TYR A 148 -5.14 -9.35 -11.38
C TYR A 148 -5.74 -8.17 -12.13
N ASP A 149 -6.62 -8.49 -13.08
CA ASP A 149 -7.47 -7.53 -13.77
C ASP A 149 -8.32 -6.73 -12.75
N ASN A 150 -8.39 -5.42 -12.93
CA ASN A 150 -9.13 -4.53 -12.03
C ASN A 150 -10.61 -4.91 -11.90
N THR A 151 -11.22 -5.44 -12.97
CA THR A 151 -12.62 -5.89 -12.92
C THR A 151 -12.80 -7.09 -11.99
N ILE A 152 -11.80 -7.97 -11.91
CA ILE A 152 -11.81 -9.11 -10.97
C ILE A 152 -11.65 -8.60 -9.54
N ILE A 153 -10.72 -7.68 -9.31
CA ILE A 153 -10.47 -7.08 -7.99
C ILE A 153 -11.73 -6.39 -7.48
N GLU A 154 -12.38 -5.56 -8.31
CA GLU A 154 -13.58 -4.81 -7.95
C GLU A 154 -14.83 -5.70 -7.80
N THR A 155 -14.92 -6.79 -8.56
CA THR A 155 -16.03 -7.75 -8.45
C THR A 155 -15.95 -8.58 -7.18
N ASN A 156 -14.75 -9.01 -6.79
CA ASN A 156 -14.52 -9.79 -5.58
C ASN A 156 -14.53 -8.90 -4.32
N GLY A 157 -13.94 -7.72 -4.44
CA GLY A 157 -13.82 -6.72 -3.38
C GLY A 157 -14.75 -5.53 -3.60
N TYR A 158 -14.16 -4.36 -3.80
CA TYR A 158 -14.88 -3.10 -3.96
C TYR A 158 -14.17 -2.20 -4.96
N LYS A 159 -14.90 -1.27 -5.56
CA LYS A 159 -14.30 -0.22 -6.37
C LYS A 159 -13.35 0.61 -5.52
N PHE A 160 -12.08 0.70 -5.94
CA PHE A 160 -11.02 1.34 -5.16
C PHE A 160 -10.47 2.61 -5.84
N ILE A 161 -10.79 2.86 -7.11
CA ILE A 161 -10.36 4.05 -7.88
C ILE A 161 -11.56 4.63 -8.63
N ASN A 162 -11.65 5.97 -8.67
CA ASN A 162 -12.56 6.70 -9.54
C ASN A 162 -11.82 7.08 -10.83
N GLU A 163 -12.54 7.14 -11.95
CA GLU A 163 -11.97 7.33 -13.30
C GLU A 163 -11.13 8.61 -13.47
N LYS A 164 -11.42 9.66 -12.70
CA LYS A 164 -10.71 10.95 -12.78
C LYS A 164 -9.50 11.03 -11.87
N GLU A 165 -9.33 10.11 -10.93
CA GLU A 165 -8.26 10.15 -9.93
C GLU A 165 -6.87 9.95 -10.52
N PRO A 166 -6.64 9.03 -11.48
CA PRO A 166 -5.34 8.87 -12.10
C PRO A 166 -4.78 10.16 -12.72
N GLN A 167 -5.61 10.88 -13.45
CA GLN A 167 -5.20 12.16 -14.03
C GLN A 167 -5.01 13.24 -12.96
N LYS A 168 -5.93 13.34 -11.98
CA LYS A 168 -5.89 14.36 -10.93
C LYS A 168 -4.64 14.23 -10.04
N TYR A 169 -4.24 13.01 -9.70
CA TYR A 169 -3.15 12.74 -8.76
C TYR A 169 -1.88 12.22 -9.44
N ASN A 170 -1.76 12.35 -10.77
CA ASN A 170 -0.61 11.94 -11.56
C ASN A 170 -0.13 10.52 -11.24
N PHE A 171 -1.02 9.53 -11.39
CA PHE A 171 -0.66 8.11 -11.31
C PHE A 171 -1.27 7.31 -12.45
N GLU A 172 -0.77 6.11 -12.66
CA GLU A 172 -1.22 5.16 -13.68
C GLU A 172 -1.42 3.78 -13.08
N ILE A 173 -2.38 3.03 -13.61
CA ILE A 173 -2.70 1.67 -13.17
C ILE A 173 -2.34 0.71 -14.30
N TYR A 174 -1.61 -0.34 -13.93
CA TYR A 174 -1.27 -1.47 -14.77
C TYR A 174 -1.82 -2.73 -14.09
N ASP A 175 -2.68 -3.44 -14.75
CA ASP A 175 -3.32 -4.63 -14.22
C ASP A 175 -3.00 -5.88 -15.03
N ASN A 176 -3.41 -7.05 -14.51
CA ASN A 176 -3.15 -8.35 -15.12
C ASN A 176 -1.67 -8.58 -15.47
N ILE A 177 -0.76 -8.02 -14.66
CA ILE A 177 0.68 -8.19 -14.88
C ILE A 177 1.16 -9.52 -14.31
N THR A 178 1.99 -10.23 -15.07
CA THR A 178 2.77 -11.36 -14.59
C THR A 178 4.14 -10.81 -14.20
N LEU A 179 4.45 -10.84 -12.91
CA LEU A 179 5.82 -10.62 -12.44
C LEU A 179 6.59 -11.91 -12.72
N LEU A 180 7.47 -11.88 -13.71
CA LEU A 180 8.36 -13.00 -14.04
C LEU A 180 9.50 -13.09 -13.04
#